data_c43bed710add5126cdb09c9e09f97f6e
#
_entry.id   c43bed710add5126cdb09c9e09f97f6e
#
_cell.length_a   1.000
_cell.length_b   1.000
_cell.length_c   1.000
_cell.angle_alpha   90.00
_cell.angle_beta   90.00
_cell.angle_gamma   90.00
#
_symmetry.space_group_name_H-M   'P 1'
#
loop_
_entity.id
_entity.type
_entity.pdbx_description
1 polymer ?
#
loop_
_entity_poly.entity_id
_entity_poly.type
_entity_poly.pdbx_seq_one_letter_code
_entity_poly.pdbx_strand_id
1 'polypeptide(L)'
;MAVIYRQEKDEEDIFNQLYRESLFKGYTLINRLLSLIENDGLSLHTDTLKRLMNRLLTATNIPFHGEPAIGMQVMGVLETRNLDFRNLIMLSLNEGQLPKAGGDSSFIPYNLRKAFGMTTIEHKNSVYAYYFYRLIQRAENITLLYNTASDGLNRGEMSRFMLQFLVESP
;
A
#
# COMPACT_ATOMS: atom_id res chain seq x y z
N MET A 1 -25.83 -15.13 7.20
CA MET A 1 -24.39 -15.08 6.96
C MET A 1 -23.71 -16.43 7.15
N ALA A 2 -23.76 -17.04 8.33
CA ALA A 2 -23.12 -18.35 8.58
C ALA A 2 -23.63 -19.50 7.67
N VAL A 3 -24.88 -19.47 7.25
CA VAL A 3 -25.48 -20.46 6.34
C VAL A 3 -24.93 -20.28 4.91
N ILE A 4 -24.81 -19.05 4.44
CA ILE A 4 -24.26 -18.75 3.10
C ILE A 4 -22.79 -19.17 3.03
N TYR A 5 -22.00 -18.88 4.09
CA TYR A 5 -20.60 -19.29 4.19
C TYR A 5 -20.40 -20.81 4.09
N ARG A 6 -21.38 -21.62 4.58
CA ARG A 6 -21.31 -23.09 4.51
C ARG A 6 -21.67 -23.68 3.15
N GLN A 7 -22.54 -23.02 2.38
CA GLN A 7 -23.03 -23.54 1.10
C GLN A 7 -22.06 -23.38 -0.07
N GLU A 8 -21.15 -22.42 -0.02
CA GLU A 8 -20.22 -22.11 -1.14
C GLU A 8 -18.85 -22.78 -1.03
N LYS A 9 -18.77 -23.95 -0.40
CA LYS A 9 -17.48 -24.59 -0.10
C LYS A 9 -16.78 -25.28 -1.31
N ASP A 10 -17.44 -25.37 -2.46
CA ASP A 10 -17.02 -26.30 -3.52
C ASP A 10 -16.43 -25.68 -4.82
N GLU A 11 -16.24 -24.36 -4.93
CA GLU A 11 -15.61 -23.77 -6.10
C GLU A 11 -14.31 -23.01 -5.74
N GLU A 12 -13.19 -23.45 -6.33
CA GLU A 12 -11.84 -22.88 -6.16
C GLU A 12 -11.62 -21.54 -6.88
N ASP A 13 -12.65 -20.76 -7.17
CA ASP A 13 -12.49 -19.46 -7.80
C ASP A 13 -11.99 -18.41 -6.78
N ILE A 14 -11.01 -17.61 -7.18
CA ILE A 14 -10.39 -16.52 -6.40
C ILE A 14 -11.48 -15.55 -5.88
N PHE A 15 -12.50 -15.27 -6.68
CA PHE A 15 -13.61 -14.40 -6.29
C PHE A 15 -14.44 -15.03 -5.17
N ASN A 16 -14.66 -16.34 -5.19
CA ASN A 16 -15.36 -17.06 -4.14
C ASN A 16 -14.56 -17.08 -2.83
N GLN A 17 -13.24 -17.19 -2.89
CA GLN A 17 -12.40 -17.05 -1.70
C GLN A 17 -12.49 -15.66 -1.10
N LEU A 18 -12.41 -14.59 -1.92
CA LEU A 18 -12.53 -13.21 -1.47
C LEU A 18 -13.92 -12.96 -0.85
N TYR A 19 -14.98 -13.48 -1.46
CA TYR A 19 -16.34 -13.38 -0.96
C TYR A 19 -16.49 -14.08 0.40
N ARG A 20 -15.95 -15.29 0.56
CA ARG A 20 -15.93 -16.02 1.84
C ARG A 20 -15.19 -15.27 2.93
N GLU A 21 -14.01 -14.75 2.62
CA GLU A 21 -13.23 -13.93 3.54
C GLU A 21 -14.01 -12.68 3.97
N SER A 22 -14.71 -12.02 3.04
CA SER A 22 -15.53 -10.85 3.35
C SER A 22 -16.69 -11.19 4.28
N LEU A 23 -17.39 -12.30 4.03
CA LEU A 23 -18.46 -12.79 4.89
C LEU A 23 -17.96 -13.18 6.28
N PHE A 24 -16.81 -13.85 6.35
CA PHE A 24 -16.20 -14.24 7.62
C PHE A 24 -15.78 -13.01 8.44
N LYS A 25 -15.16 -12.01 7.82
CA LYS A 25 -14.83 -10.74 8.48
C LYS A 25 -16.06 -10.00 8.97
N GLY A 26 -17.10 -9.89 8.13
CA GLY A 26 -18.39 -9.31 8.52
C GLY A 26 -19.03 -10.03 9.70
N TYR A 27 -19.06 -11.36 9.67
CA TYR A 27 -19.58 -12.18 10.76
C TYR A 27 -18.80 -11.96 12.07
N THR A 28 -17.47 -11.93 11.99
CA THR A 28 -16.60 -11.69 13.16
C THR A 28 -16.84 -10.31 13.77
N LEU A 29 -17.00 -9.27 12.94
CA LEU A 29 -17.29 -7.92 13.42
C LEU A 29 -18.66 -7.82 14.10
N ILE A 30 -19.68 -8.44 13.50
CA ILE A 30 -21.03 -8.46 14.08
C ILE A 30 -21.02 -9.17 15.43
N ASN A 31 -20.40 -10.34 15.54
CA ASN A 31 -20.30 -11.06 16.81
C ASN A 31 -19.54 -10.27 17.87
N ARG A 32 -18.47 -9.56 17.48
CA ARG A 32 -17.74 -8.69 18.41
C ARG A 32 -18.62 -7.55 18.92
N LEU A 33 -19.39 -6.91 18.05
CA LEU A 33 -20.33 -5.88 18.46
C LEU A 33 -21.45 -6.42 19.38
N LEU A 34 -22.00 -7.60 19.05
CA LEU A 34 -22.99 -8.27 19.89
C LEU A 34 -22.42 -8.58 21.28
N SER A 35 -21.22 -9.11 21.37
CA SER A 35 -20.59 -9.41 22.65
C SER A 35 -20.35 -8.16 23.51
N LEU A 36 -20.01 -7.02 22.90
CA LEU A 36 -19.87 -5.73 23.62
C LEU A 36 -21.20 -5.20 24.12
N ILE A 37 -22.28 -5.39 23.37
CA ILE A 37 -23.63 -4.98 23.78
C ILE A 37 -24.14 -5.87 24.92
N GLU A 38 -23.94 -7.19 24.82
CA GLU A 38 -24.47 -8.16 25.77
C GLU A 38 -23.66 -8.22 27.07
N ASN A 39 -22.34 -8.24 26.98
CA ASN A 39 -21.47 -8.45 28.15
C ASN A 39 -21.06 -7.15 28.86
N ASP A 40 -20.85 -6.07 28.13
CA ASP A 40 -20.38 -4.80 28.70
C ASP A 40 -21.54 -3.80 28.95
N GLY A 41 -22.78 -4.21 28.71
CA GLY A 41 -23.95 -3.38 28.95
C GLY A 41 -24.01 -2.11 28.11
N LEU A 42 -23.39 -2.10 26.95
CA LEU A 42 -23.30 -0.96 26.06
C LEU A 42 -24.67 -0.65 25.45
N SER A 43 -25.41 0.28 26.01
CA SER A 43 -26.68 0.73 25.42
C SER A 43 -26.41 1.74 24.31
N LEU A 44 -26.55 1.31 23.06
CA LEU A 44 -26.36 2.17 21.89
C LEU A 44 -27.70 2.52 21.23
N HIS A 45 -27.84 3.80 20.89
CA HIS A 45 -28.95 4.21 20.03
C HIS A 45 -28.77 3.61 18.63
N THR A 46 -29.85 3.22 17.94
CA THR A 46 -29.84 2.55 16.62
C THR A 46 -29.01 3.32 15.59
N ASP A 47 -29.07 4.65 15.58
CA ASP A 47 -28.30 5.47 14.63
C ASP A 47 -26.79 5.46 14.91
N THR A 48 -26.42 5.42 16.19
CA THR A 48 -25.02 5.30 16.61
C THR A 48 -24.47 3.92 16.24
N LEU A 49 -25.26 2.87 16.43
CA LEU A 49 -24.90 1.51 16.04
C LEU A 49 -24.67 1.40 14.53
N LYS A 50 -25.56 1.97 13.71
CA LYS A 50 -25.42 1.99 12.24
C LYS A 50 -24.12 2.73 11.80
N ARG A 51 -23.85 3.89 12.40
CA ARG A 51 -22.62 4.65 12.11
C ARG A 51 -21.37 3.88 12.50
N LEU A 52 -21.38 3.23 13.65
CA LEU A 52 -20.28 2.40 14.14
C LEU A 52 -20.04 1.21 13.21
N MET A 53 -21.11 0.48 12.85
CA MET A 53 -21.01 -0.63 11.90
C MET A 53 -20.43 -0.20 10.56
N ASN A 54 -20.95 0.88 9.98
CA ASN A 54 -20.45 1.39 8.70
C ASN A 54 -18.97 1.78 8.79
N ARG A 55 -18.56 2.45 9.88
CA ARG A 55 -17.16 2.81 10.09
C ARG A 55 -16.26 1.60 10.24
N LEU A 56 -16.67 0.57 10.97
CA LEU A 56 -15.93 -0.66 11.16
C LEU A 56 -15.82 -1.46 9.87
N LEU A 57 -16.91 -1.58 9.11
CA LEU A 57 -16.89 -2.28 7.81
C LEU A 57 -16.00 -1.56 6.80
N THR A 58 -16.08 -0.23 6.74
CA THR A 58 -15.23 0.57 5.82
C THR A 58 -13.74 0.52 6.21
N ALA A 59 -13.43 0.43 7.50
CA ALA A 59 -12.05 0.35 8.00
C ALA A 59 -11.46 -1.07 7.92
N THR A 60 -12.29 -2.08 7.64
CA THR A 60 -11.83 -3.48 7.60
C THR A 60 -11.32 -3.82 6.21
N ASN A 61 -10.04 -4.13 6.12
CA ASN A 61 -9.42 -4.61 4.90
C ASN A 61 -9.52 -6.13 4.81
N ILE A 62 -9.85 -6.62 3.62
CA ILE A 62 -9.84 -8.04 3.30
C ILE A 62 -8.51 -8.33 2.61
N PRO A 63 -7.64 -9.19 3.18
CA PRO A 63 -6.40 -9.52 2.52
C PRO A 63 -6.68 -10.31 1.24
N PHE A 64 -6.08 -9.88 0.16
CA PHE A 64 -6.10 -10.62 -1.10
C PHE A 64 -4.94 -11.63 -1.07
N HIS A 65 -5.27 -12.90 -1.04
CA HIS A 65 -4.27 -13.98 -1.14
C HIS A 65 -3.96 -14.21 -2.62
N GLY A 66 -2.91 -13.54 -3.11
CA GLY A 66 -2.34 -13.84 -4.41
C GLY A 66 -1.31 -14.97 -4.29
N GLU A 67 -1.11 -15.73 -5.36
CA GLU A 67 0.00 -16.69 -5.42
C GLU A 67 1.31 -15.92 -5.65
N PRO A 68 2.25 -15.95 -4.69
CA PRO A 68 3.54 -15.28 -4.88
C PRO A 68 4.35 -16.00 -5.96
N ALA A 69 5.03 -15.22 -6.79
CA ALA A 69 5.95 -15.67 -7.84
C ALA A 69 5.31 -16.36 -9.08
N ILE A 70 3.99 -16.33 -9.24
CA ILE A 70 3.32 -16.80 -10.45
C ILE A 70 2.69 -15.62 -11.19
N GLY A 71 2.96 -15.50 -12.50
CA GLY A 71 2.41 -14.45 -13.35
C GLY A 71 2.95 -13.05 -13.05
N MET A 72 2.16 -12.05 -13.40
CA MET A 72 2.51 -10.64 -13.19
C MET A 72 2.23 -10.24 -11.74
N GLN A 73 3.26 -9.71 -11.08
CA GLN A 73 3.16 -9.22 -9.70
C GLN A 73 3.05 -7.69 -9.70
N VAL A 74 2.06 -7.15 -8.99
CA VAL A 74 1.89 -5.72 -8.76
C VAL A 74 2.19 -5.44 -7.30
N MET A 75 3.24 -4.66 -7.03
CA MET A 75 3.68 -4.39 -5.66
C MET A 75 4.26 -2.98 -5.55
N GLY A 76 4.31 -2.43 -4.34
CA GLY A 76 4.99 -1.17 -4.08
C GLY A 76 6.51 -1.32 -4.08
N VAL A 77 7.22 -0.21 -4.25
CA VAL A 77 8.70 -0.21 -4.29
C VAL A 77 9.31 -0.77 -2.98
N LEU A 78 8.64 -0.57 -1.85
CA LEU A 78 9.16 -1.07 -0.57
C LEU A 78 8.98 -2.58 -0.38
N GLU A 79 8.01 -3.17 -1.06
CA GLU A 79 7.71 -4.61 -1.03
C GLU A 79 8.65 -5.42 -1.93
N THR A 80 9.35 -4.74 -2.86
CA THR A 80 10.29 -5.38 -3.80
C THR A 80 11.67 -5.69 -3.21
N ARG A 81 11.85 -5.56 -1.91
CA ARG A 81 13.14 -5.75 -1.23
C ARG A 81 13.75 -7.11 -1.56
N ASN A 82 15.01 -7.08 -2.03
CA ASN A 82 15.80 -8.27 -2.39
C ASN A 82 15.18 -9.16 -3.48
N LEU A 83 14.15 -8.70 -4.20
CA LEU A 83 13.60 -9.40 -5.34
C LEU A 83 14.30 -8.93 -6.62
N ASP A 84 14.54 -9.87 -7.53
CA ASP A 84 15.07 -9.64 -8.86
C ASP A 84 13.98 -9.97 -9.88
N PHE A 85 13.82 -9.10 -10.89
CA PHE A 85 12.82 -9.27 -11.94
C PHE A 85 13.49 -9.25 -13.30
N ARG A 86 13.10 -10.16 -14.17
CA ARG A 86 13.54 -10.15 -15.56
C ARG A 86 12.90 -9.03 -16.36
N ASN A 87 11.58 -8.84 -16.16
CA ASN A 87 10.80 -7.78 -16.80
C ASN A 87 10.28 -6.85 -15.70
N LEU A 88 10.61 -5.57 -15.80
CA LEU A 88 10.26 -4.55 -14.82
C LEU A 88 9.47 -3.44 -15.50
N ILE A 89 8.28 -3.16 -14.99
CA ILE A 89 7.47 -2.00 -15.37
C ILE A 89 7.29 -1.15 -14.12
N MET A 90 7.80 0.07 -14.13
CA MET A 90 7.62 1.03 -13.03
C MET A 90 6.66 2.12 -13.46
N LEU A 91 5.59 2.29 -12.68
CA LEU A 91 4.55 3.30 -12.92
C LEU A 91 4.76 4.51 -12.01
N SER A 92 4.26 5.66 -12.45
CA SER A 92 4.22 6.91 -11.66
C SER A 92 5.60 7.39 -11.18
N LEU A 93 6.60 7.30 -12.07
CA LEU A 93 7.95 7.82 -11.83
C LEU A 93 7.98 9.35 -11.94
N ASN A 94 7.15 10.00 -11.13
CA ASN A 94 7.09 11.45 -11.05
C ASN A 94 7.86 11.97 -9.84
N GLU A 95 8.41 13.17 -9.97
CA GLU A 95 9.01 13.89 -8.85
C GLU A 95 7.96 14.10 -7.76
N GLY A 96 8.33 13.80 -6.51
CA GLY A 96 7.40 13.82 -5.39
C GLY A 96 6.63 12.52 -5.13
N GLN A 97 6.60 11.59 -6.10
CA GLN A 97 6.08 10.23 -5.93
C GLN A 97 7.20 9.23 -5.70
N LEU A 98 8.25 9.29 -6.50
CA LEU A 98 9.49 8.54 -6.31
C LEU A 98 10.71 9.43 -6.66
N PRO A 99 11.47 9.94 -5.67
CA PRO A 99 11.27 9.76 -4.23
C PRO A 99 10.01 10.45 -3.74
N LYS A 100 9.37 9.85 -2.73
CA LYS A 100 8.19 10.47 -2.12
C LYS A 100 8.59 11.78 -1.46
N ALA A 101 7.97 12.88 -1.86
CA ALA A 101 8.15 14.16 -1.21
C ALA A 101 7.71 14.03 0.26
N GLY A 102 8.65 13.98 1.14
CA GLY A 102 8.39 13.76 2.56
C GLY A 102 8.50 15.05 3.34
N GLY A 103 7.40 15.70 3.54
CA GLY A 103 7.21 16.62 4.66
C GLY A 103 6.60 15.87 5.83
N ASP A 104 7.34 15.03 6.54
CA ASP A 104 6.89 14.65 7.86
C ASP A 104 6.91 15.93 8.72
N SER A 105 5.74 16.47 9.01
CA SER A 105 5.59 17.53 10.00
C SER A 105 6.00 16.92 11.36
N SER A 106 7.27 17.00 11.65
CA SER A 106 7.83 16.53 12.90
C SER A 106 8.04 17.72 13.83
N PHE A 107 7.74 17.54 15.10
CA PHE A 107 8.07 18.52 16.14
C PHE A 107 9.59 18.72 16.34
N ILE A 108 10.41 17.79 15.77
CA ILE A 108 11.87 17.89 15.86
C ILE A 108 12.40 18.57 14.61
N PRO A 109 12.97 19.79 14.73
CA PRO A 109 13.57 20.52 13.60
C PRO A 109 14.71 19.75 12.92
N TYR A 110 14.91 20.02 11.63
CA TYR A 110 15.96 19.39 10.83
C TYR A 110 17.35 19.48 11.46
N ASN A 111 17.71 20.66 11.98
CA ASN A 111 19.03 20.88 12.59
C ASN A 111 19.28 19.99 13.81
N LEU A 112 18.27 19.77 14.64
CA LEU A 112 18.36 18.86 15.78
C LEU A 112 18.48 17.41 15.30
N ARG A 113 17.69 17.00 14.30
CA ARG A 113 17.80 15.67 13.71
C ARG A 113 19.21 15.38 13.22
N LYS A 114 19.82 16.34 12.50
CA LYS A 114 21.18 16.23 11.99
C LYS A 114 22.20 16.16 13.11
N ALA A 115 22.08 17.00 14.12
CA ALA A 115 23.01 17.04 15.26
C ALA A 115 23.02 15.74 16.08
N PHE A 116 21.86 15.09 16.22
CA PHE A 116 21.71 13.84 16.97
C PHE A 116 21.74 12.57 16.11
N GLY A 117 22.17 12.65 14.83
CA GLY A 117 22.26 11.50 13.94
C GLY A 117 20.92 10.82 13.62
N MET A 118 19.81 11.55 13.75
CA MET A 118 18.48 11.03 13.43
C MET A 118 18.25 11.03 11.90
N THR A 119 17.31 10.21 11.45
CA THR A 119 16.94 10.11 10.03
C THR A 119 16.50 11.46 9.47
N THR A 120 17.20 11.93 8.45
CA THR A 120 16.92 13.15 7.70
C THR A 120 16.27 12.86 6.34
N ILE A 121 15.86 13.90 5.62
CA ILE A 121 15.25 13.76 4.28
C ILE A 121 16.26 13.18 3.29
N GLU A 122 17.53 13.58 3.38
CA GLU A 122 18.59 13.06 2.53
C GLU A 122 18.77 11.56 2.72
N HIS A 123 18.70 11.09 3.96
CA HIS A 123 18.79 9.66 4.26
C HIS A 123 17.61 8.88 3.66
N LYS A 124 16.38 9.42 3.76
CA LYS A 124 15.21 8.83 3.11
C LYS A 124 15.37 8.79 1.58
N ASN A 125 15.83 9.86 0.97
CA ASN A 125 16.07 9.91 -0.47
C ASN A 125 17.13 8.89 -0.91
N SER A 126 18.19 8.70 -0.15
CA SER A 126 19.22 7.69 -0.42
C SER A 126 18.66 6.27 -0.37
N VAL A 127 17.72 6.00 0.55
CA VAL A 127 17.01 4.70 0.61
C VAL A 127 16.15 4.47 -0.63
N TYR A 128 15.39 5.49 -1.08
CA TYR A 128 14.62 5.38 -2.32
C TYR A 128 15.51 5.20 -3.56
N ALA A 129 16.64 5.92 -3.63
CA ALA A 129 17.62 5.75 -4.69
C ALA A 129 18.16 4.30 -4.70
N TYR A 130 18.51 3.77 -3.54
CA TYR A 130 18.95 2.38 -3.41
C TYR A 130 17.91 1.40 -3.96
N TYR A 131 16.62 1.54 -3.60
CA TYR A 131 15.58 0.66 -4.12
C TYR A 131 15.41 0.79 -5.63
N PHE A 132 15.45 2.01 -6.16
CA PHE A 132 15.34 2.24 -7.60
C PHE A 132 16.48 1.55 -8.36
N TYR A 133 17.73 1.83 -8.00
CA TYR A 133 18.89 1.24 -8.67
C TYR A 133 18.98 -0.28 -8.46
N ARG A 134 18.58 -0.76 -7.29
CA ARG A 134 18.56 -2.20 -7.01
C ARG A 134 17.57 -2.95 -7.90
N LEU A 135 16.40 -2.38 -8.17
CA LEU A 135 15.39 -2.97 -9.04
C LEU A 135 15.83 -3.05 -10.50
N ILE A 136 16.47 -2.00 -11.02
CA ILE A 136 16.91 -1.96 -12.42
C ILE A 136 18.18 -2.76 -12.68
N GLN A 137 19.02 -2.97 -11.66
CA GLN A 137 20.36 -3.55 -11.80
C GLN A 137 20.40 -4.91 -12.48
N ARG A 138 19.37 -5.74 -12.29
CA ARG A 138 19.31 -7.12 -12.80
C ARG A 138 18.15 -7.37 -13.74
N ALA A 139 17.39 -6.34 -14.09
CA ALA A 139 16.29 -6.47 -15.03
C ALA A 139 16.82 -6.45 -16.47
N GLU A 140 16.32 -7.37 -17.30
CA GLU A 140 16.65 -7.43 -18.74
C GLU A 140 15.82 -6.43 -19.54
N ASN A 141 14.54 -6.31 -19.22
CA ASN A 141 13.61 -5.39 -19.87
C ASN A 141 13.04 -4.43 -18.85
N ILE A 142 13.26 -3.14 -19.07
CA ILE A 142 12.86 -2.08 -18.15
C ILE A 142 11.95 -1.09 -18.89
N THR A 143 10.75 -0.88 -18.36
CA THR A 143 9.82 0.14 -18.84
C THR A 143 9.53 1.11 -17.70
N LEU A 144 9.91 2.37 -17.88
CA LEU A 144 9.73 3.44 -16.91
C LEU A 144 8.65 4.39 -17.42
N LEU A 145 7.58 4.59 -16.63
CA LEU A 145 6.42 5.39 -17.01
C LEU A 145 6.21 6.52 -16.01
N TYR A 146 6.02 7.73 -16.50
CA TYR A 146 5.66 8.89 -15.70
C TYR A 146 4.48 9.63 -16.33
N ASN A 147 3.73 10.37 -15.53
CA ASN A 147 2.59 11.14 -15.98
C ASN A 147 3.00 12.59 -16.25
N THR A 148 2.70 13.09 -17.44
CA THR A 148 2.96 14.48 -17.85
C THR A 148 1.82 15.43 -17.51
N ALA A 149 0.66 14.91 -17.10
CA ALA A 149 -0.49 15.74 -16.73
C ALA A 149 -0.16 16.54 -15.45
N SER A 150 -0.33 17.85 -15.52
CA SER A 150 -0.24 18.72 -14.34
C SER A 150 -1.61 18.84 -13.69
N ASP A 151 -1.71 18.43 -12.43
CA ASP A 151 -2.92 18.56 -11.62
C ASP A 151 -2.62 19.51 -10.45
N GLY A 152 -2.75 20.82 -10.73
CA GLY A 152 -2.63 21.92 -9.78
C GLY A 152 -1.35 21.98 -8.92
N LEU A 153 -1.09 20.97 -8.12
CA LEU A 153 0.07 20.87 -7.22
C LEU A 153 1.19 19.97 -7.78
N ASN A 154 0.87 19.04 -8.66
CA ASN A 154 1.84 18.14 -9.29
C ASN A 154 2.14 18.64 -10.70
N ARG A 155 3.37 19.05 -10.95
CA ARG A 155 3.80 19.62 -12.24
C ARG A 155 4.01 18.60 -13.36
N GLY A 156 3.68 17.31 -13.15
CA GLY A 156 3.93 16.27 -14.15
C GLY A 156 5.41 16.08 -14.50
N GLU A 157 6.32 16.44 -13.58
CA GLU A 157 7.76 16.34 -13.78
C GLU A 157 8.24 14.90 -13.62
N MET A 158 9.18 14.52 -14.45
CA MET A 158 9.88 13.23 -14.37
C MET A 158 10.68 13.13 -13.07
N SER A 159 10.71 11.95 -12.44
CA SER A 159 11.52 11.68 -11.26
C SER A 159 13.01 11.97 -11.51
N ARG A 160 13.67 12.57 -10.53
CA ARG A 160 15.14 12.83 -10.57
C ARG A 160 15.94 11.55 -10.78
N PHE A 161 15.48 10.40 -10.32
CA PHE A 161 16.18 9.12 -10.52
C PHE A 161 16.12 8.67 -11.99
N MET A 162 15.00 8.90 -12.65
CA MET A 162 14.87 8.61 -14.06
C MET A 162 15.71 9.57 -14.91
N LEU A 163 15.72 10.87 -14.57
CA LEU A 163 16.59 11.86 -15.21
C LEU A 163 18.07 11.51 -15.05
N GLN A 164 18.49 11.17 -13.83
CA GLN A 164 19.86 10.77 -13.54
C GLN A 164 20.25 9.53 -14.36
N PHE A 165 19.38 8.53 -14.42
CA PHE A 165 19.61 7.34 -15.22
C PHE A 165 19.76 7.65 -16.71
N LEU A 166 18.95 8.55 -17.27
CA LEU A 166 19.05 8.97 -18.68
C LEU A 166 20.30 9.75 -19.01
N VAL A 167 20.83 10.55 -18.07
CA VAL A 167 22.01 11.40 -18.27
C VAL A 167 23.31 10.66 -17.99
N GLU A 168 23.34 9.82 -16.96
CA GLU A 168 24.55 9.14 -16.48
C GLU A 168 24.70 7.72 -17.07
N SER A 169 23.66 7.18 -17.72
CA SER A 169 23.78 5.87 -18.40
C SER A 169 24.67 6.03 -19.64
N PRO A 170 25.70 5.19 -19.82
CA PRO A 170 26.57 5.18 -20.98
C PRO A 170 25.87 4.81 -22.27
#